data_4b3121d83add594d5498ce29b8e599ba
#
_entry.id   4b3121d83add594d5498ce29b8e599ba
#
_cell.length_a   1.000
_cell.length_b   1.000
_cell.length_c   1.000
_cell.angle_alpha   90.00
_cell.angle_beta   90.00
_cell.angle_gamma   90.00
#
_symmetry.space_group_name_H-M   'P 1'
#
loop_
_entity.id
_entity.type
_entity.pdbx_description
1 polymer ?
#
loop_
_entity_poly.entity_id
_entity_poly.type
_entity_poly.pdbx_seq_one_letter_code
_entity_poly.pdbx_strand_id
1 'polypeptide(L)'
;VTNNVYPVKKREEIEISIDKLAFGGKGIGYINDYVIFVPKTIPGDRVRAQIVKRKANYAEARLMEVLQYSPLRQEAPCVYFGWCGGCTWQNLSYSEQLKVKKEQVRESIARIAGLNNIDVNDTLPSNQIWSYRNKMEFSFSDRCWLLPQDLGDKTIKKDFALGLHVPGTFDKILNTEKCLLQSEAANKVLKIVREYSITNRLEPYGIKSHQGFLRFLVIRQSFSSANIMVNIVTYSKKPELLIPLAELIMSKVPEVKSVVNNINSKKAQIAFGEEEVVLVGSKNIDDKIDEFTFEISANSFFQTNTAQAEKLYKTVLAYADLQGDETVWDLYAGTGTISLFLAQKAGYVYAFELVESAVRDGIGNAKRNGIKNIKFVAGDLLYNLTTLEKKPDLIVVDPPRSGMHPKVCKFLSTSNSQKIIYVSCNPTTMARDLEILTSSYIVREIQPVDMFPHTYHIESVACLVKKT
;
A
#
# COMPACT_ATOMS: atom_id res chain seq x y z
N VAL A 1 29.68 16.68 29.51
CA VAL A 1 28.96 17.07 28.29
C VAL A 1 29.97 16.84 27.16
N THR A 2 29.96 15.70 26.53
CA THR A 2 30.76 15.45 25.33
C THR A 2 30.23 16.33 24.21
N ASN A 3 31.03 17.32 23.79
CA ASN A 3 30.76 18.05 22.56
C ASN A 3 30.77 17.08 21.38
N ASN A 4 29.62 16.54 21.00
CA ASN A 4 29.49 15.78 19.76
C ASN A 4 29.76 16.73 18.61
N VAL A 5 30.97 16.69 18.04
CA VAL A 5 31.32 17.40 16.83
C VAL A 5 30.62 16.67 15.67
N TYR A 6 29.50 17.20 15.26
CA TYR A 6 28.78 16.65 14.10
C TYR A 6 29.49 17.09 12.82
N PRO A 7 29.59 16.21 11.80
CA PRO A 7 30.29 16.53 10.55
C PRO A 7 29.57 17.57 9.68
N VAL A 8 28.32 17.93 10.02
CA VAL A 8 27.52 18.91 9.31
C VAL A 8 26.73 19.81 10.27
N LYS A 9 26.40 21.05 9.82
CA LYS A 9 25.59 22.02 10.58
C LYS A 9 24.20 22.15 9.97
N LYS A 10 23.20 22.53 10.79
CA LYS A 10 21.84 22.84 10.28
C LYS A 10 21.92 24.07 9.36
N ARG A 11 21.21 24.02 8.24
CA ARG A 11 21.19 25.01 7.14
C ARG A 11 22.47 25.06 6.30
N GLU A 12 23.46 24.24 6.58
CA GLU A 12 24.67 24.11 5.76
C GLU A 12 24.30 23.53 4.39
N GLU A 13 24.90 24.08 3.33
CA GLU A 13 24.87 23.52 1.99
C GLU A 13 26.07 22.60 1.80
N ILE A 14 25.81 21.42 1.29
CA ILE A 14 26.79 20.37 1.06
C ILE A 14 26.70 19.86 -0.37
N GLU A 15 27.81 19.43 -0.93
CA GLU A 15 27.84 18.60 -2.12
C GLU A 15 28.06 17.14 -1.70
N ILE A 16 27.26 16.24 -2.24
CA ILE A 16 27.28 14.84 -1.83
C ILE A 16 26.90 13.93 -2.99
N SER A 17 27.58 12.78 -3.10
CA SER A 17 27.20 11.70 -3.99
C SER A 17 26.18 10.79 -3.29
N ILE A 18 25.25 10.29 -4.08
CA ILE A 18 24.21 9.36 -3.60
C ILE A 18 24.63 7.95 -3.95
N ASP A 19 24.83 7.11 -2.91
CA ASP A 19 25.37 5.76 -3.08
C ASP A 19 24.24 4.73 -3.22
N LYS A 20 23.12 4.92 -2.47
CA LYS A 20 22.01 3.98 -2.46
C LYS A 20 20.68 4.62 -2.03
N LEU A 21 19.59 3.82 -2.08
CA LEU A 21 18.26 4.22 -1.63
C LEU A 21 17.91 3.55 -0.29
N ALA A 22 17.48 4.34 0.67
CA ALA A 22 16.88 3.84 1.91
C ALA A 22 15.49 3.25 1.67
N PHE A 23 15.07 2.31 2.52
CA PHE A 23 13.65 2.00 2.66
C PHE A 23 12.88 3.28 3.04
N GLY A 24 11.82 3.60 2.28
CA GLY A 24 11.15 4.91 2.33
C GLY A 24 11.53 5.85 1.17
N GLY A 25 12.44 5.44 0.28
CA GLY A 25 12.69 6.06 -1.02
C GLY A 25 13.64 7.27 -1.04
N LYS A 26 14.28 7.62 0.08
CA LYS A 26 15.30 8.70 0.12
C LYS A 26 16.65 8.16 -0.33
N GLY A 27 17.40 8.97 -1.09
CA GLY A 27 18.82 8.70 -1.37
C GLY A 27 19.64 8.78 -0.09
N ILE A 28 20.69 7.98 -0.04
CA ILE A 28 21.70 7.95 1.03
C ILE A 28 23.04 8.31 0.42
N GLY A 29 23.72 9.30 1.03
CA GLY A 29 25.14 9.55 0.85
C GLY A 29 25.82 9.69 2.20
N TYR A 30 27.15 9.83 2.22
CA TYR A 30 27.95 9.88 3.43
C TYR A 30 28.90 11.08 3.46
N ILE A 31 29.08 11.65 4.66
CA ILE A 31 30.15 12.61 4.98
C ILE A 31 30.86 12.07 6.21
N ASN A 32 32.12 11.62 6.06
CA ASN A 32 32.89 11.01 7.15
C ASN A 32 32.08 9.93 7.92
N ASP A 33 31.54 8.95 7.19
CA ASP A 33 30.66 7.85 7.69
C ASP A 33 29.32 8.30 8.28
N TYR A 34 29.05 9.61 8.30
CA TYR A 34 27.79 10.14 8.79
C TYR A 34 26.73 10.13 7.68
N VAL A 35 25.60 9.48 7.94
CA VAL A 35 24.54 9.25 6.96
C VAL A 35 23.77 10.53 6.65
N ILE A 36 23.60 10.87 5.37
CA ILE A 36 22.78 11.97 4.90
C ILE A 36 21.65 11.42 4.02
N PHE A 37 20.41 11.67 4.41
CA PHE A 37 19.23 11.34 3.59
C PHE A 37 18.82 12.51 2.73
N VAL A 38 18.75 12.30 1.41
CA VAL A 38 18.35 13.31 0.43
C VAL A 38 17.15 12.77 -0.38
N PRO A 39 15.94 13.31 -0.22
CA PRO A 39 14.79 12.88 -1.02
C PRO A 39 14.92 13.32 -2.48
N LYS A 40 14.21 12.62 -3.39
CA LYS A 40 14.15 12.89 -4.84
C LYS A 40 15.47 12.64 -5.60
N THR A 41 16.40 11.90 -5.00
CA THR A 41 17.67 11.51 -5.59
C THR A 41 17.71 10.00 -5.82
N ILE A 42 18.60 9.56 -6.72
CA ILE A 42 18.86 8.14 -7.02
C ILE A 42 20.35 7.82 -6.92
N PRO A 43 20.74 6.55 -6.79
CA PRO A 43 22.16 6.16 -6.75
C PRO A 43 22.92 6.65 -7.98
N GLY A 44 24.12 7.20 -7.76
CA GLY A 44 24.97 7.79 -8.80
C GLY A 44 24.70 9.27 -9.08
N ASP A 45 23.67 9.90 -8.49
CA ASP A 45 23.54 11.35 -8.53
C ASP A 45 24.63 12.01 -7.67
N ARG A 46 25.23 13.11 -8.16
CA ARG A 46 25.97 14.09 -7.34
C ARG A 46 25.12 15.34 -7.20
N VAL A 47 24.88 15.76 -5.96
CA VAL A 47 23.88 16.79 -5.67
C VAL A 47 24.41 17.86 -4.72
N ARG A 48 23.86 19.08 -4.84
CA ARG A 48 23.91 20.11 -3.80
C ARG A 48 22.65 20.01 -2.96
N ALA A 49 22.81 19.88 -1.65
CA ALA A 49 21.71 19.71 -0.72
C ALA A 49 21.91 20.56 0.54
N GLN A 50 20.81 21.05 1.13
CA GLN A 50 20.84 21.83 2.37
C GLN A 50 20.37 20.99 3.54
N ILE A 51 21.14 20.94 4.62
CA ILE A 51 20.81 20.22 5.85
C ILE A 51 19.59 20.88 6.52
N VAL A 52 18.50 20.13 6.62
CA VAL A 52 17.24 20.60 7.26
C VAL A 52 17.07 20.07 8.67
N LYS A 53 17.57 18.85 8.93
CA LYS A 53 17.46 18.19 10.26
C LYS A 53 18.73 17.42 10.57
N ARG A 54 19.17 17.44 11.82
CA ARG A 54 20.36 16.73 12.31
C ARG A 54 20.01 15.88 13.54
N LYS A 55 20.49 14.66 13.57
CA LYS A 55 20.39 13.70 14.66
C LYS A 55 21.79 13.18 15.02
N ALA A 56 21.91 12.36 16.07
CA ALA A 56 23.20 11.83 16.48
C ALA A 56 23.91 11.03 15.36
N ASN A 57 23.17 10.19 14.63
CA ASN A 57 23.75 9.23 13.67
C ASN A 57 23.42 9.55 12.20
N TYR A 58 22.63 10.60 11.93
CA TYR A 58 22.25 10.97 10.55
C TYR A 58 21.76 12.41 10.45
N ALA A 59 21.73 12.91 9.22
CA ALA A 59 21.00 14.14 8.89
C ALA A 59 20.00 13.91 7.75
N GLU A 60 19.02 14.80 7.66
CA GLU A 60 18.13 14.91 6.51
C GLU A 60 18.43 16.22 5.80
N ALA A 61 18.57 16.16 4.47
CA ALA A 61 18.84 17.31 3.65
C ALA A 61 17.74 17.52 2.60
N ARG A 62 17.53 18.74 2.18
CA ARG A 62 16.68 19.11 1.05
C ARG A 62 17.53 19.21 -0.19
N LEU A 63 17.16 18.53 -1.26
CA LEU A 63 17.77 18.67 -2.57
C LEU A 63 17.61 20.12 -3.05
N MET A 64 18.71 20.75 -3.40
CA MET A 64 18.75 22.09 -4.02
C MET A 64 18.95 21.97 -5.54
N GLU A 65 19.91 21.16 -5.96
CA GLU A 65 20.29 20.99 -7.36
C GLU A 65 20.94 19.65 -7.59
N VAL A 66 20.75 19.06 -8.77
CA VAL A 66 21.50 17.87 -9.22
C VAL A 66 22.67 18.38 -10.07
N LEU A 67 23.88 18.26 -9.53
CA LEU A 67 25.12 18.73 -10.20
C LEU A 67 25.56 17.78 -11.31
N GLN A 68 25.33 16.48 -11.10
CA GLN A 68 25.60 15.43 -12.08
C GLN A 68 24.53 14.36 -11.98
N TYR A 69 23.84 14.09 -13.08
CA TYR A 69 22.83 13.06 -13.17
C TYR A 69 23.45 11.66 -13.22
N SER A 70 22.84 10.74 -12.48
CA SER A 70 23.15 9.32 -12.56
C SER A 70 22.84 8.76 -13.96
N PRO A 71 23.65 7.84 -14.50
CA PRO A 71 23.34 7.11 -15.73
C PRO A 71 22.11 6.18 -15.57
N LEU A 72 21.68 5.87 -14.34
CA LEU A 72 20.49 5.08 -14.06
C LEU A 72 19.19 5.90 -14.12
N ARG A 73 19.32 7.21 -14.28
CA ARG A 73 18.18 8.13 -14.31
C ARG A 73 17.44 8.05 -15.64
N GLN A 74 16.13 8.05 -15.57
CA GLN A 74 15.24 8.22 -16.71
C GLN A 74 14.29 9.38 -16.48
N GLU A 75 13.68 9.89 -17.55
CA GLU A 75 12.64 10.90 -17.45
C GLU A 75 11.37 10.29 -16.85
N ALA A 76 10.79 10.98 -15.87
CA ALA A 76 9.53 10.55 -15.25
C ALA A 76 8.35 11.00 -16.13
N PRO A 77 7.49 10.09 -16.62
CA PRO A 77 6.42 10.45 -17.55
C PRO A 77 5.25 11.20 -16.89
N CYS A 78 5.17 11.21 -15.56
CA CYS A 78 4.10 11.88 -14.82
C CYS A 78 4.47 13.33 -14.49
N VAL A 79 3.69 14.29 -14.94
CA VAL A 79 3.90 15.73 -14.68
C VAL A 79 3.85 16.10 -13.18
N TYR A 80 3.23 15.26 -12.36
CA TYR A 80 3.15 15.44 -10.89
C TYR A 80 4.30 14.76 -10.14
N PHE A 81 5.22 14.08 -10.85
CA PHE A 81 6.31 13.36 -10.18
C PHE A 81 7.19 14.33 -9.37
N GLY A 82 7.56 13.89 -8.17
CA GLY A 82 8.32 14.72 -7.23
C GLY A 82 7.47 15.70 -6.39
N TRP A 83 6.19 15.89 -6.74
CA TRP A 83 5.23 16.72 -6.00
C TRP A 83 4.08 15.91 -5.42
N CYS A 84 3.66 14.85 -6.12
CA CYS A 84 2.65 13.91 -5.68
C CYS A 84 3.26 12.82 -4.78
N GLY A 85 2.54 12.45 -3.70
CA GLY A 85 2.95 11.39 -2.78
C GLY A 85 2.74 9.96 -3.30
N GLY A 86 2.20 9.79 -4.51
CA GLY A 86 1.85 8.45 -5.02
C GLY A 86 3.03 7.65 -5.58
N CYS A 87 4.04 8.30 -6.14
CA CYS A 87 5.22 7.66 -6.75
C CYS A 87 6.52 8.25 -6.23
N THR A 88 7.54 7.38 -6.09
CA THR A 88 8.84 7.77 -5.53
C THR A 88 9.97 7.62 -6.54
N TRP A 89 9.87 6.68 -7.49
CA TRP A 89 10.98 6.22 -8.33
C TRP A 89 10.67 6.16 -9.83
N GLN A 90 9.77 7.01 -10.36
CA GLN A 90 9.56 7.05 -11.82
C GLN A 90 10.81 7.48 -12.60
N ASN A 91 11.74 8.16 -11.93
CA ASN A 91 13.03 8.60 -12.46
C ASN A 91 14.14 7.54 -12.39
N LEU A 92 13.82 6.32 -11.94
CA LEU A 92 14.71 5.17 -11.90
C LEU A 92 14.15 4.06 -12.80
N SER A 93 14.98 3.42 -13.63
CA SER A 93 14.53 2.33 -14.50
C SER A 93 13.91 1.20 -13.70
N TYR A 94 12.92 0.52 -14.27
CA TYR A 94 12.17 -0.50 -13.53
C TYR A 94 13.05 -1.67 -13.09
N SER A 95 14.01 -2.08 -13.92
CA SER A 95 14.99 -3.10 -13.56
C SER A 95 15.82 -2.73 -12.32
N GLU A 96 16.21 -1.45 -12.22
CA GLU A 96 16.95 -0.97 -11.05
C GLU A 96 16.05 -0.85 -9.81
N GLN A 97 14.76 -0.49 -9.98
CA GLN A 97 13.80 -0.53 -8.87
C GLN A 97 13.71 -1.92 -8.23
N LEU A 98 13.70 -2.99 -9.04
CA LEU A 98 13.67 -4.38 -8.56
C LEU A 98 14.93 -4.75 -7.78
N LYS A 99 16.11 -4.37 -8.27
CA LYS A 99 17.38 -4.59 -7.55
C LYS A 99 17.41 -3.86 -6.20
N VAL A 100 16.99 -2.59 -6.20
CA VAL A 100 16.91 -1.79 -4.97
C VAL A 100 15.97 -2.45 -3.95
N LYS A 101 14.81 -2.95 -4.38
CA LYS A 101 13.85 -3.63 -3.51
C LYS A 101 14.43 -4.90 -2.89
N LYS A 102 15.09 -5.75 -3.69
CA LYS A 102 15.82 -6.92 -3.18
C LYS A 102 16.84 -6.51 -2.12
N GLU A 103 17.67 -5.51 -2.44
CA GLU A 103 18.72 -5.06 -1.54
C GLU A 103 18.18 -4.47 -0.22
N GLN A 104 17.06 -3.74 -0.27
CA GLN A 104 16.40 -3.21 0.93
C GLN A 104 15.89 -4.33 1.85
N VAL A 105 15.37 -5.42 1.29
CA VAL A 105 14.98 -6.61 2.08
C VAL A 105 16.22 -7.23 2.69
N ARG A 106 17.26 -7.52 1.89
CA ARG A 106 18.51 -8.13 2.33
C ARG A 106 19.18 -7.32 3.45
N GLU A 107 19.34 -6.00 3.26
CA GLU A 107 19.92 -5.12 4.27
C GLU A 107 19.09 -5.06 5.57
N SER A 108 17.76 -5.03 5.46
CA SER A 108 16.90 -5.03 6.66
C SER A 108 17.06 -6.30 7.47
N ILE A 109 17.06 -7.45 6.81
CA ILE A 109 17.24 -8.76 7.44
C ILE A 109 18.62 -8.88 8.09
N ALA A 110 19.68 -8.49 7.37
CA ALA A 110 21.05 -8.56 7.89
C ALA A 110 21.29 -7.64 9.09
N ARG A 111 20.82 -6.38 9.01
CA ARG A 111 21.12 -5.36 10.03
C ARG A 111 20.25 -5.45 11.28
N ILE A 112 18.97 -5.83 11.13
CA ILE A 112 18.00 -5.83 12.24
C ILE A 112 17.92 -7.21 12.87
N ALA A 113 17.79 -8.27 12.06
CA ALA A 113 17.69 -9.64 12.56
C ALA A 113 19.07 -10.32 12.76
N GLY A 114 20.16 -9.69 12.33
CA GLY A 114 21.50 -10.29 12.41
C GLY A 114 21.71 -11.49 11.45
N LEU A 115 20.83 -11.69 10.48
CA LEU A 115 20.82 -12.83 9.58
C LEU A 115 21.54 -12.50 8.27
N ASN A 116 22.87 -12.68 8.25
CA ASN A 116 23.71 -12.27 7.12
C ASN A 116 23.72 -13.25 5.93
N ASN A 117 23.38 -14.52 6.15
CA ASN A 117 23.48 -15.59 5.15
C ASN A 117 22.12 -16.13 4.71
N ILE A 118 21.10 -15.26 4.68
CA ILE A 118 19.78 -15.65 4.21
C ILE A 118 19.68 -15.41 2.69
N ASP A 119 19.12 -16.39 2.00
CA ASP A 119 18.84 -16.31 0.56
C ASP A 119 17.67 -15.37 0.33
N VAL A 120 17.94 -14.22 -0.28
CA VAL A 120 16.92 -13.29 -0.74
C VAL A 120 16.86 -13.36 -2.25
N ASN A 121 15.77 -13.93 -2.76
CA ASN A 121 15.56 -14.13 -4.18
C ASN A 121 15.45 -12.81 -4.96
N ASP A 122 15.58 -12.84 -6.27
CA ASP A 122 15.31 -11.68 -7.11
C ASP A 122 13.84 -11.25 -6.94
N THR A 123 13.62 -9.94 -6.90
CA THR A 123 12.26 -9.40 -6.74
C THR A 123 11.37 -9.82 -7.91
N LEU A 124 10.24 -10.49 -7.63
CA LEU A 124 9.25 -10.84 -8.65
C LEU A 124 8.66 -9.58 -9.29
N PRO A 125 8.88 -9.39 -10.60
CA PRO A 125 8.47 -8.17 -11.29
C PRO A 125 6.97 -8.12 -11.53
N SER A 126 6.42 -6.92 -11.63
CA SER A 126 5.08 -6.70 -12.17
C SER A 126 5.12 -6.71 -13.70
N ASN A 127 4.19 -7.43 -14.32
CA ASN A 127 4.04 -7.43 -15.77
C ASN A 127 3.50 -6.08 -16.29
N GLN A 128 2.71 -5.39 -15.44
CA GLN A 128 2.19 -4.05 -15.70
C GLN A 128 2.76 -3.09 -14.67
N ILE A 129 3.56 -2.14 -15.12
CA ILE A 129 4.14 -1.11 -14.25
C ILE A 129 3.32 0.19 -14.23
N TRP A 130 2.38 0.34 -15.17
CA TRP A 130 1.40 1.41 -15.27
C TRP A 130 -0.01 0.82 -15.30
N SER A 131 -1.01 1.62 -14.95
CA SER A 131 -2.44 1.23 -14.94
C SER A 131 -2.74 -0.04 -14.13
N TYR A 132 -1.87 -0.40 -13.17
CA TYR A 132 -2.00 -1.61 -12.38
C TYR A 132 -2.91 -1.46 -11.16
N ARG A 133 -3.15 -0.21 -10.70
CA ARG A 133 -3.94 0.03 -9.50
C ARG A 133 -5.42 -0.15 -9.77
N ASN A 134 -6.00 -1.10 -9.07
CA ASN A 134 -7.44 -1.35 -9.07
C ASN A 134 -8.21 -0.49 -8.06
N LYS A 135 -7.53 0.29 -7.21
CA LYS A 135 -8.13 1.25 -6.29
C LYS A 135 -7.32 2.54 -6.24
N MET A 136 -8.00 3.65 -6.48
CA MET A 136 -7.45 4.99 -6.27
C MET A 136 -8.38 5.79 -5.37
N GLU A 137 -7.77 6.60 -4.49
CA GLU A 137 -8.45 7.43 -3.52
C GLU A 137 -7.95 8.86 -3.66
N PHE A 138 -8.84 9.75 -4.10
CA PHE A 138 -8.58 11.16 -4.30
C PHE A 138 -9.30 11.98 -3.23
N SER A 139 -8.64 13.01 -2.72
CA SER A 139 -9.21 13.93 -1.76
C SER A 139 -9.76 15.17 -2.46
N PHE A 140 -10.95 15.62 -2.04
CA PHE A 140 -11.41 16.97 -2.31
C PHE A 140 -10.80 17.95 -1.31
N SER A 141 -10.57 19.18 -1.74
CA SER A 141 -10.05 20.25 -0.88
C SER A 141 -10.57 21.61 -1.33
N ASP A 142 -10.89 22.47 -0.35
CA ASP A 142 -11.17 23.89 -0.53
C ASP A 142 -9.92 24.73 -0.83
N ARG A 143 -8.76 24.07 -0.98
CA ARG A 143 -7.48 24.70 -1.31
C ARG A 143 -6.67 23.84 -2.26
N CYS A 144 -6.40 24.39 -3.45
CA CYS A 144 -5.49 23.77 -4.41
C CYS A 144 -4.04 24.12 -4.08
N TRP A 145 -3.17 23.11 -3.99
CA TRP A 145 -1.73 23.33 -3.93
C TRP A 145 -1.18 23.40 -5.36
N LEU A 146 -0.58 24.56 -5.72
CA LEU A 146 -0.08 24.80 -7.08
C LEU A 146 1.33 24.24 -7.25
N LEU A 147 1.60 23.73 -8.43
CA LEU A 147 2.96 23.40 -8.85
C LEU A 147 3.79 24.69 -9.06
N PRO A 148 5.13 24.64 -8.97
CA PRO A 148 5.97 25.84 -9.16
C PRO A 148 5.72 26.57 -10.47
N GLN A 149 5.47 25.85 -11.57
CA GLN A 149 5.16 26.44 -12.87
C GLN A 149 3.83 27.20 -12.89
N ASP A 150 2.91 26.90 -11.98
CA ASP A 150 1.56 27.47 -11.91
C ASP A 150 1.46 28.67 -10.96
N LEU A 151 2.53 28.98 -10.22
CA LEU A 151 2.50 29.99 -9.15
C LEU A 151 2.22 31.41 -9.64
N GLY A 152 2.50 31.75 -10.90
CA GLY A 152 2.24 33.06 -11.52
C GLY A 152 0.90 33.16 -12.21
N ASP A 153 0.20 32.05 -12.44
CA ASP A 153 -1.05 32.02 -13.19
C ASP A 153 -2.23 32.43 -12.30
N LYS A 154 -2.80 33.60 -12.60
CA LYS A 154 -3.96 34.16 -11.89
C LYS A 154 -5.29 33.54 -12.36
N THR A 155 -5.28 32.76 -13.44
CA THR A 155 -6.49 32.11 -13.98
C THR A 155 -6.85 30.84 -13.23
N ILE A 156 -5.87 30.21 -12.54
CA ILE A 156 -6.07 28.98 -11.79
C ILE A 156 -6.85 29.27 -10.50
N LYS A 157 -8.03 28.66 -10.39
CA LYS A 157 -8.85 28.70 -9.17
C LYS A 157 -8.15 27.92 -8.05
N LYS A 158 -8.06 28.54 -6.88
CA LYS A 158 -7.38 27.95 -5.72
C LYS A 158 -8.34 27.42 -4.65
N ASP A 159 -9.64 27.59 -4.85
CA ASP A 159 -10.72 27.25 -3.94
C ASP A 159 -11.32 25.85 -4.18
N PHE A 160 -10.76 25.10 -5.11
CA PHE A 160 -11.17 23.74 -5.43
C PHE A 160 -9.97 22.89 -5.86
N ALA A 161 -9.83 21.70 -5.27
CA ALA A 161 -8.96 20.65 -5.77
C ALA A 161 -9.63 19.28 -5.62
N LEU A 162 -9.35 18.40 -6.58
CA LEU A 162 -9.62 16.97 -6.50
C LEU A 162 -8.36 16.24 -6.94
N GLY A 163 -7.72 15.53 -6.02
CA GLY A 163 -6.47 14.85 -6.36
C GLY A 163 -5.73 14.23 -5.19
N LEU A 164 -4.41 14.18 -5.29
CA LEU A 164 -3.54 13.45 -4.38
C LEU A 164 -2.74 14.39 -3.48
N HIS A 165 -2.36 13.89 -2.30
CA HIS A 165 -1.60 14.65 -1.32
C HIS A 165 -0.15 14.91 -1.75
N VAL A 166 0.35 16.08 -1.40
CA VAL A 166 1.79 16.38 -1.39
C VAL A 166 2.46 15.57 -0.28
N PRO A 167 3.62 14.92 -0.54
CA PRO A 167 4.29 14.09 0.45
C PRO A 167 4.53 14.79 1.80
N GLY A 168 4.23 14.10 2.89
CA GLY A 168 4.44 14.63 4.26
C GLY A 168 3.47 15.72 4.69
N THR A 169 2.39 15.96 3.95
CA THR A 169 1.35 16.92 4.30
C THR A 169 -0.03 16.25 4.34
N PHE A 170 -0.91 16.76 5.21
CA PHE A 170 -2.28 16.23 5.33
C PHE A 170 -3.33 17.14 4.67
N ASP A 171 -3.00 18.40 4.41
CA ASP A 171 -3.93 19.43 3.92
C ASP A 171 -3.56 20.00 2.55
N LYS A 172 -2.48 19.54 1.93
CA LYS A 172 -2.04 20.01 0.63
C LYS A 172 -2.42 19.02 -0.46
N ILE A 173 -3.39 19.37 -1.27
CA ILE A 173 -3.91 18.55 -2.35
C ILE A 173 -3.50 19.15 -3.69
N LEU A 174 -2.85 18.33 -4.51
CA LEU A 174 -2.60 18.61 -5.93
C LEU A 174 -3.88 18.38 -6.72
N ASN A 175 -4.27 19.29 -7.58
CA ASN A 175 -5.36 19.03 -8.51
C ASN A 175 -4.88 18.07 -9.61
N THR A 176 -5.19 16.78 -9.46
CA THR A 176 -4.65 15.71 -10.33
C THR A 176 -5.58 15.49 -11.51
N GLU A 177 -5.16 15.85 -12.72
CA GLU A 177 -5.96 15.64 -13.94
C GLU A 177 -5.94 14.19 -14.40
N LYS A 178 -4.75 13.56 -14.37
CA LYS A 178 -4.53 12.19 -14.80
C LYS A 178 -3.52 11.50 -13.88
N CYS A 179 -3.81 10.25 -13.50
CA CYS A 179 -2.86 9.38 -12.81
C CYS A 179 -2.50 8.20 -13.71
N LEU A 180 -1.21 7.98 -13.94
CA LEU A 180 -0.73 6.89 -14.80
C LEU A 180 -0.85 5.51 -14.15
N LEU A 181 -1.11 5.44 -12.82
CA LEU A 181 -1.25 4.18 -12.10
C LEU A 181 -2.66 3.56 -12.21
N GLN A 182 -3.65 4.31 -12.69
CA GLN A 182 -5.01 3.82 -12.94
C GLN A 182 -5.33 3.83 -14.44
N SER A 183 -6.42 3.14 -14.81
CA SER A 183 -6.86 3.05 -16.21
C SER A 183 -7.33 4.38 -16.79
N GLU A 184 -7.42 4.44 -18.12
CA GLU A 184 -7.99 5.62 -18.80
C GLU A 184 -9.47 5.82 -18.47
N ALA A 185 -10.25 4.75 -18.31
CA ALA A 185 -11.64 4.82 -17.88
C ALA A 185 -11.77 5.46 -16.48
N ALA A 186 -10.90 5.05 -15.54
CA ALA A 186 -10.84 5.66 -14.20
C ALA A 186 -10.40 7.13 -14.24
N ASN A 187 -9.46 7.49 -15.13
CA ASN A 187 -9.08 8.89 -15.35
C ASN A 187 -10.23 9.72 -15.93
N LYS A 188 -11.04 9.12 -16.82
CA LYS A 188 -12.25 9.78 -17.35
C LYS A 188 -13.29 10.03 -16.26
N VAL A 189 -13.50 9.08 -15.34
CA VAL A 189 -14.34 9.28 -14.15
C VAL A 189 -13.82 10.46 -13.31
N LEU A 190 -12.52 10.49 -12.99
CA LEU A 190 -11.91 11.58 -12.23
C LEU A 190 -12.17 12.96 -12.87
N LYS A 191 -12.03 13.05 -14.20
CA LYS A 191 -12.30 14.27 -14.97
C LYS A 191 -13.77 14.67 -14.87
N ILE A 192 -14.71 13.75 -15.13
CA ILE A 192 -16.16 14.02 -15.09
C ILE A 192 -16.57 14.52 -13.69
N VAL A 193 -16.12 13.85 -12.63
CA VAL A 193 -16.45 14.24 -11.25
C VAL A 193 -15.93 15.65 -10.95
N ARG A 194 -14.71 16.00 -11.37
CA ARG A 194 -14.15 17.34 -11.19
C ARG A 194 -14.97 18.39 -11.91
N GLU A 195 -15.19 18.22 -13.22
CA GLU A 195 -15.89 19.18 -14.06
C GLU A 195 -17.33 19.40 -13.57
N TYR A 196 -18.04 18.32 -13.23
CA TYR A 196 -19.39 18.41 -12.69
C TYR A 196 -19.42 19.15 -11.34
N SER A 197 -18.49 18.83 -10.43
CA SER A 197 -18.45 19.47 -9.12
C SER A 197 -18.19 20.97 -9.22
N ILE A 198 -17.31 21.40 -10.11
CA ILE A 198 -17.01 22.82 -10.34
C ILE A 198 -18.22 23.52 -10.97
N THR A 199 -18.81 22.93 -12.00
CA THR A 199 -19.96 23.52 -12.75
C THR A 199 -21.18 23.68 -11.85
N ASN A 200 -21.47 22.68 -11.00
CA ASN A 200 -22.62 22.68 -10.09
C ASN A 200 -22.28 23.26 -8.70
N ARG A 201 -21.09 23.83 -8.52
CA ARG A 201 -20.64 24.48 -7.28
C ARG A 201 -20.78 23.59 -6.03
N LEU A 202 -20.48 22.28 -6.19
CA LEU A 202 -20.45 21.37 -5.06
C LEU A 202 -19.20 21.67 -4.21
N GLU A 203 -19.43 22.06 -2.95
CA GLU A 203 -18.37 22.53 -2.07
C GLU A 203 -17.46 21.38 -1.60
N PRO A 204 -16.12 21.47 -1.80
CA PRO A 204 -15.18 20.58 -1.16
C PRO A 204 -15.22 20.76 0.37
N TYR A 205 -15.06 19.66 1.11
CA TYR A 205 -14.95 19.72 2.56
C TYR A 205 -13.58 20.25 3.00
N GLY A 206 -13.58 21.39 3.66
CA GLY A 206 -12.37 21.99 4.21
C GLY A 206 -11.92 21.29 5.48
N ILE A 207 -10.70 20.73 5.49
CA ILE A 207 -10.13 20.00 6.64
C ILE A 207 -9.99 20.89 7.87
N LYS A 208 -9.74 22.19 7.67
CA LYS A 208 -9.55 23.17 8.77
C LYS A 208 -10.86 23.83 9.19
N SER A 209 -11.74 24.11 8.25
CA SER A 209 -13.05 24.75 8.52
C SER A 209 -14.09 23.75 9.04
N HIS A 210 -13.94 22.47 8.71
CA HIS A 210 -14.93 21.41 8.92
C HIS A 210 -16.29 21.72 8.27
N GLN A 211 -16.25 22.46 7.15
CA GLN A 211 -17.42 22.82 6.35
C GLN A 211 -17.26 22.33 4.92
N GLY A 212 -18.39 22.19 4.21
CA GLY A 212 -18.42 21.69 2.86
C GLY A 212 -19.07 20.30 2.75
N PHE A 213 -19.12 19.76 1.54
CA PHE A 213 -19.89 18.56 1.20
C PHE A 213 -19.02 17.40 0.72
N LEU A 214 -18.20 17.61 -0.33
CA LEU A 214 -17.40 16.55 -0.96
C LEU A 214 -16.12 16.27 -0.18
N ARG A 215 -15.84 14.99 0.16
CA ARG A 215 -14.66 14.60 0.93
C ARG A 215 -13.66 13.80 0.12
N PHE A 216 -14.10 12.68 -0.45
CA PHE A 216 -13.23 11.79 -1.22
C PHE A 216 -13.95 11.26 -2.46
N LEU A 217 -13.17 10.95 -3.47
CA LEU A 217 -13.56 10.13 -4.61
C LEU A 217 -12.72 8.86 -4.58
N VAL A 218 -13.36 7.71 -4.40
CA VAL A 218 -12.70 6.41 -4.50
C VAL A 218 -13.16 5.72 -5.77
N ILE A 219 -12.21 5.35 -6.60
CA ILE A 219 -12.47 4.60 -7.84
C ILE A 219 -11.89 3.21 -7.66
N ARG A 220 -12.72 2.18 -7.79
CA ARG A 220 -12.32 0.78 -7.79
C ARG A 220 -12.59 0.19 -9.16
N GLN A 221 -11.67 -0.64 -9.64
CA GLN A 221 -11.80 -1.30 -10.91
C GLN A 221 -11.49 -2.77 -10.78
N SER A 222 -12.35 -3.63 -11.30
CA SER A 222 -12.08 -5.05 -11.48
C SER A 222 -10.99 -5.24 -12.52
N PHE A 223 -9.99 -6.04 -12.21
CA PHE A 223 -8.94 -6.41 -13.16
C PHE A 223 -9.49 -7.40 -14.19
N SER A 224 -10.34 -8.34 -13.76
CA SER A 224 -10.85 -9.43 -14.61
C SER A 224 -11.96 -9.00 -15.58
N SER A 225 -12.83 -8.05 -15.18
CA SER A 225 -13.99 -7.63 -15.98
C SER A 225 -13.90 -6.19 -16.47
N ALA A 226 -12.90 -5.43 -16.01
CA ALA A 226 -12.77 -3.98 -16.20
C ALA A 226 -13.92 -3.15 -15.60
N ASN A 227 -14.87 -3.75 -14.90
CA ASN A 227 -15.98 -3.05 -14.24
C ASN A 227 -15.47 -2.06 -13.20
N ILE A 228 -16.06 -0.87 -13.16
CA ILE A 228 -15.67 0.20 -12.24
C ILE A 228 -16.79 0.46 -11.24
N MET A 229 -16.42 0.62 -9.99
CA MET A 229 -17.22 1.21 -8.92
C MET A 229 -16.67 2.59 -8.59
N VAL A 230 -17.57 3.57 -8.54
CA VAL A 230 -17.28 4.94 -8.12
C VAL A 230 -17.93 5.18 -6.76
N ASN A 231 -17.12 5.44 -5.73
CA ASN A 231 -17.61 5.79 -4.41
C ASN A 231 -17.31 7.27 -4.12
N ILE A 232 -18.36 8.07 -4.00
CA ILE A 232 -18.28 9.49 -3.65
C ILE A 232 -18.53 9.62 -2.15
N VAL A 233 -17.50 10.02 -1.40
CA VAL A 233 -17.62 10.20 0.05
C VAL A 233 -18.00 11.64 0.35
N THR A 234 -19.09 11.84 1.11
CA THR A 234 -19.61 13.16 1.46
C THR A 234 -19.74 13.34 2.96
N TYR A 235 -19.77 14.59 3.41
CA TYR A 235 -19.99 14.92 4.82
C TYR A 235 -21.43 14.67 5.27
N SER A 236 -22.39 14.88 4.39
CA SER A 236 -23.83 14.76 4.66
C SER A 236 -24.56 14.05 3.53
N LYS A 237 -25.73 13.51 3.83
CA LYS A 237 -26.58 12.79 2.88
C LYS A 237 -27.39 13.78 2.05
N LYS A 238 -27.07 13.90 0.76
CA LYS A 238 -27.78 14.72 -0.23
C LYS A 238 -27.77 14.02 -1.59
N PRO A 239 -28.48 12.87 -1.72
CA PRO A 239 -28.44 12.06 -2.96
C PRO A 239 -28.94 12.84 -4.18
N GLU A 240 -29.86 13.78 -4.02
CA GLU A 240 -30.38 14.64 -5.08
C GLU A 240 -29.31 15.45 -5.82
N LEU A 241 -28.20 15.78 -5.14
CA LEU A 241 -27.05 16.47 -5.75
C LEU A 241 -26.14 15.51 -6.53
N LEU A 242 -26.14 14.23 -6.18
CA LEU A 242 -25.21 13.24 -6.70
C LEU A 242 -25.83 12.31 -7.76
N ILE A 243 -27.16 12.08 -7.76
CA ILE A 243 -27.83 11.22 -8.74
C ILE A 243 -27.56 11.69 -10.18
N PRO A 244 -27.68 12.99 -10.53
CA PRO A 244 -27.39 13.44 -11.89
C PRO A 244 -25.91 13.24 -12.27
N LEU A 245 -24.97 13.37 -11.33
CA LEU A 245 -23.56 13.05 -11.53
C LEU A 245 -23.37 11.55 -11.79
N ALA A 246 -24.02 10.70 -11.01
CA ALA A 246 -23.94 9.25 -11.14
C ALA A 246 -24.45 8.77 -12.51
N GLU A 247 -25.59 9.30 -12.96
CA GLU A 247 -26.15 9.03 -14.29
C GLU A 247 -25.22 9.51 -15.41
N LEU A 248 -24.64 10.71 -15.27
CA LEU A 248 -23.67 11.25 -16.23
C LEU A 248 -22.43 10.35 -16.32
N ILE A 249 -21.88 9.90 -15.18
CA ILE A 249 -20.73 8.99 -15.15
C ILE A 249 -21.06 7.69 -15.90
N MET A 250 -22.18 7.04 -15.58
CA MET A 250 -22.57 5.78 -16.22
C MET A 250 -22.83 5.93 -17.72
N SER A 251 -23.39 7.06 -18.15
CA SER A 251 -23.63 7.33 -19.58
C SER A 251 -22.34 7.57 -20.37
N LYS A 252 -21.30 8.13 -19.73
CA LYS A 252 -20.05 8.52 -20.40
C LYS A 252 -18.94 7.48 -20.27
N VAL A 253 -19.03 6.58 -19.28
CA VAL A 253 -18.01 5.55 -18.98
C VAL A 253 -18.71 4.20 -18.84
N PRO A 254 -18.85 3.43 -19.94
CA PRO A 254 -19.60 2.16 -19.97
C PRO A 254 -19.08 1.10 -18.99
N GLU A 255 -17.81 1.19 -18.59
CA GLU A 255 -17.18 0.31 -17.61
C GLU A 255 -17.73 0.53 -16.19
N VAL A 256 -18.31 1.69 -15.88
CA VAL A 256 -18.92 1.96 -14.57
C VAL A 256 -20.20 1.16 -14.43
N LYS A 257 -20.25 0.31 -13.40
CA LYS A 257 -21.39 -0.55 -13.06
C LYS A 257 -22.01 -0.23 -11.72
N SER A 258 -21.31 0.58 -10.93
CA SER A 258 -21.70 0.93 -9.56
C SER A 258 -21.29 2.38 -9.27
N VAL A 259 -22.24 3.18 -8.81
CA VAL A 259 -21.96 4.49 -8.21
C VAL A 259 -22.65 4.55 -6.86
N VAL A 260 -21.84 4.69 -5.81
CA VAL A 260 -22.30 4.71 -4.42
C VAL A 260 -21.89 6.01 -3.75
N ASN A 261 -22.63 6.41 -2.73
CA ASN A 261 -22.28 7.50 -1.84
C ASN A 261 -22.07 6.96 -0.43
N ASN A 262 -20.88 7.16 0.12
CA ASN A 262 -20.61 6.95 1.53
C ASN A 262 -20.72 8.27 2.28
N ILE A 263 -21.49 8.29 3.36
CA ILE A 263 -21.66 9.46 4.21
C ILE A 263 -20.72 9.31 5.41
N ASN A 264 -19.80 10.24 5.57
CA ASN A 264 -18.85 10.30 6.68
C ASN A 264 -18.96 11.67 7.36
N SER A 265 -19.69 11.72 8.46
CA SER A 265 -19.90 12.93 9.27
C SER A 265 -18.79 13.17 10.28
N LYS A 266 -17.84 12.23 10.47
CA LYS A 266 -16.75 12.35 11.42
C LYS A 266 -15.66 13.30 10.92
N LYS A 267 -14.92 13.91 11.84
CA LYS A 267 -13.77 14.76 11.50
C LYS A 267 -12.60 13.99 10.91
N ALA A 268 -12.51 12.70 11.18
CA ALA A 268 -11.43 11.83 10.70
C ALA A 268 -11.37 11.80 9.16
N GLN A 269 -10.16 11.95 8.61
CA GLN A 269 -9.92 11.93 7.17
C GLN A 269 -9.79 10.49 6.67
N ILE A 270 -10.94 9.81 6.56
CA ILE A 270 -11.06 8.44 6.06
C ILE A 270 -12.09 8.38 4.94
N ALA A 271 -11.80 7.58 3.92
CA ALA A 271 -12.59 7.52 2.69
C ALA A 271 -13.72 6.49 2.73
N PHE A 272 -14.22 6.15 3.90
CA PHE A 272 -15.43 5.35 4.11
C PHE A 272 -16.32 6.00 5.17
N GLY A 273 -17.61 5.70 5.14
CA GLY A 273 -18.62 6.35 5.98
C GLY A 273 -19.40 5.39 6.86
N GLU A 274 -20.27 5.97 7.69
CA GLU A 274 -21.19 5.23 8.55
C GLU A 274 -22.40 4.71 7.77
N GLU A 275 -22.78 5.37 6.69
CA GLU A 275 -23.91 5.03 5.84
C GLU A 275 -23.49 4.93 4.38
N GLU A 276 -24.00 3.93 3.66
CA GLU A 276 -23.77 3.74 2.22
C GLU A 276 -25.10 3.77 1.48
N VAL A 277 -25.16 4.56 0.42
CA VAL A 277 -26.32 4.70 -0.47
C VAL A 277 -25.91 4.34 -1.89
N VAL A 278 -26.58 3.38 -2.50
CA VAL A 278 -26.41 3.12 -3.95
C VAL A 278 -27.14 4.21 -4.71
N LEU A 279 -26.41 5.00 -5.50
CA LEU A 279 -26.99 6.06 -6.31
C LEU A 279 -27.53 5.50 -7.62
N VAL A 280 -26.70 4.72 -8.35
CA VAL A 280 -27.06 4.06 -9.61
C VAL A 280 -26.26 2.78 -9.79
N GLY A 281 -26.86 1.76 -10.39
CA GLY A 281 -26.20 0.49 -10.72
C GLY A 281 -26.16 -0.51 -9.56
N SER A 282 -25.16 -1.37 -9.54
CA SER A 282 -25.02 -2.43 -8.54
C SER A 282 -24.37 -1.91 -7.24
N LYS A 283 -24.66 -2.59 -6.12
CA LYS A 283 -24.03 -2.30 -4.83
C LYS A 283 -22.54 -2.65 -4.84
N ASN A 284 -22.17 -3.75 -5.48
CA ASN A 284 -20.84 -4.32 -5.48
C ASN A 284 -20.35 -4.56 -6.92
N ILE A 285 -19.04 -4.75 -7.09
CA ILE A 285 -18.43 -5.30 -8.29
C ILE A 285 -17.69 -6.57 -7.90
N ASP A 286 -17.46 -7.47 -8.86
CA ASP A 286 -16.66 -8.67 -8.66
C ASP A 286 -15.29 -8.52 -9.32
N ASP A 287 -14.26 -9.10 -8.69
CA ASP A 287 -12.94 -9.29 -9.31
C ASP A 287 -12.47 -10.72 -9.10
N LYS A 288 -11.47 -11.16 -9.89
CA LYS A 288 -10.88 -12.49 -9.80
C LYS A 288 -9.41 -12.41 -9.46
N ILE A 289 -8.96 -13.32 -8.60
CA ILE A 289 -7.55 -13.65 -8.42
C ILE A 289 -7.43 -15.14 -8.67
N ASP A 290 -6.73 -15.50 -9.75
CA ASP A 290 -6.71 -16.88 -10.26
C ASP A 290 -8.14 -17.40 -10.52
N GLU A 291 -8.52 -18.53 -9.97
CA GLU A 291 -9.87 -19.09 -10.11
C GLU A 291 -10.91 -18.52 -9.13
N PHE A 292 -10.48 -17.80 -8.08
CA PHE A 292 -11.37 -17.26 -7.07
C PHE A 292 -12.04 -15.96 -7.48
N THR A 293 -13.36 -15.89 -7.26
CA THR A 293 -14.15 -14.68 -7.43
C THR A 293 -14.39 -14.01 -6.08
N PHE A 294 -14.08 -12.73 -5.99
CA PHE A 294 -14.26 -11.90 -4.79
C PHE A 294 -15.28 -10.80 -5.06
N GLU A 295 -16.21 -10.65 -4.14
CA GLU A 295 -17.13 -9.51 -4.13
C GLU A 295 -16.46 -8.32 -3.48
N ILE A 296 -16.46 -7.19 -4.17
CA ILE A 296 -15.83 -5.94 -3.75
C ILE A 296 -16.91 -4.90 -3.49
N SER A 297 -17.10 -4.55 -2.22
CA SER A 297 -17.93 -3.41 -1.80
C SER A 297 -17.10 -2.13 -1.76
N ALA A 298 -17.76 -0.99 -1.59
CA ALA A 298 -17.08 0.31 -1.50
C ALA A 298 -16.08 0.37 -0.34
N ASN A 299 -16.36 -0.34 0.76
CA ASN A 299 -15.57 -0.28 2.00
C ASN A 299 -14.70 -1.52 2.25
N SER A 300 -14.83 -2.62 1.46
CA SER A 300 -14.03 -3.84 1.67
C SER A 300 -12.55 -3.60 1.37
N PHE A 301 -11.69 -4.32 2.10
CA PHE A 301 -10.26 -4.40 1.74
C PHE A 301 -10.09 -5.37 0.56
N PHE A 302 -9.29 -4.99 -0.40
CA PHE A 302 -8.83 -5.83 -1.49
C PHE A 302 -7.45 -5.33 -1.95
N GLN A 303 -6.54 -6.22 -2.30
CA GLN A 303 -5.19 -5.85 -2.75
C GLN A 303 -5.26 -4.95 -3.98
N THR A 304 -4.50 -3.86 -3.98
CA THR A 304 -4.64 -2.79 -4.99
C THR A 304 -3.96 -3.08 -6.33
N ASN A 305 -3.26 -4.21 -6.44
CA ASN A 305 -2.68 -4.77 -7.67
C ASN A 305 -3.05 -6.25 -7.75
N THR A 306 -4.14 -6.56 -8.42
CA THR A 306 -4.73 -7.91 -8.49
C THR A 306 -3.75 -8.93 -9.09
N ALA A 307 -3.07 -8.57 -10.19
CA ALA A 307 -2.12 -9.47 -10.86
C ALA A 307 -0.89 -9.82 -9.99
N GLN A 308 -0.41 -8.86 -9.21
CA GLN A 308 0.71 -9.12 -8.30
C GLN A 308 0.26 -9.82 -7.01
N ALA A 309 -0.98 -9.60 -6.56
CA ALA A 309 -1.57 -10.35 -5.45
C ALA A 309 -1.63 -11.85 -5.78
N GLU A 310 -1.97 -12.21 -7.01
CA GLU A 310 -1.93 -13.60 -7.48
C GLU A 310 -0.51 -14.21 -7.36
N LYS A 311 0.53 -13.49 -7.81
CA LYS A 311 1.93 -13.94 -7.67
C LYS A 311 2.33 -14.10 -6.20
N LEU A 312 1.93 -13.16 -5.36
CA LEU A 312 2.19 -13.20 -3.91
C LEU A 312 1.58 -14.46 -3.29
N TYR A 313 0.30 -14.73 -3.58
CA TYR A 313 -0.42 -15.88 -3.03
C TYR A 313 0.08 -17.22 -3.58
N LYS A 314 0.46 -17.27 -4.87
CA LYS A 314 1.14 -18.45 -5.46
C LYS A 314 2.50 -18.71 -4.81
N THR A 315 3.24 -17.66 -4.42
CA THR A 315 4.48 -17.80 -3.65
C THR A 315 4.21 -18.37 -2.26
N VAL A 316 3.15 -17.88 -1.57
CA VAL A 316 2.73 -18.44 -0.27
C VAL A 316 2.40 -19.93 -0.42
N LEU A 317 1.62 -20.32 -1.43
CA LEU A 317 1.28 -21.73 -1.70
C LEU A 317 2.51 -22.59 -2.00
N ALA A 318 3.43 -22.08 -2.82
CA ALA A 318 4.67 -22.81 -3.15
C ALA A 318 5.52 -23.06 -1.91
N TYR A 319 5.63 -22.07 -1.02
CA TYR A 319 6.36 -22.23 0.24
C TYR A 319 5.62 -23.08 1.27
N ALA A 320 4.29 -23.04 1.25
CA ALA A 320 3.46 -23.89 2.09
C ALA A 320 3.68 -25.37 1.80
N ASP A 321 3.77 -25.75 0.50
CA ASP A 321 4.06 -27.11 0.03
C ASP A 321 3.13 -28.16 0.68
N LEU A 322 1.80 -27.90 0.60
CA LEU A 322 0.75 -28.67 1.24
C LEU A 322 0.45 -29.97 0.49
N GLN A 323 0.20 -31.05 1.24
CA GLN A 323 -0.05 -32.40 0.72
C GLN A 323 -1.53 -32.80 0.80
N GLY A 324 -2.37 -32.03 1.51
CA GLY A 324 -3.84 -32.19 1.54
C GLY A 324 -4.44 -32.63 2.88
N ASP A 325 -3.63 -32.91 3.88
CA ASP A 325 -4.10 -33.36 5.21
C ASP A 325 -3.78 -32.35 6.32
N GLU A 326 -2.99 -31.30 6.00
CA GLU A 326 -2.53 -30.35 7.00
C GLU A 326 -3.65 -29.46 7.56
N THR A 327 -3.51 -29.16 8.83
CA THR A 327 -4.21 -28.06 9.49
C THR A 327 -3.40 -26.79 9.38
N VAL A 328 -3.95 -25.78 8.71
CA VAL A 328 -3.31 -24.49 8.49
C VAL A 328 -3.98 -23.41 9.34
N TRP A 329 -3.17 -22.58 10.00
CA TRP A 329 -3.63 -21.36 10.61
C TRP A 329 -3.19 -20.17 9.74
N ASP A 330 -4.17 -19.36 9.31
CA ASP A 330 -3.93 -18.09 8.61
C ASP A 330 -4.23 -16.94 9.58
N LEU A 331 -3.18 -16.26 10.04
CA LEU A 331 -3.28 -15.20 11.03
C LEU A 331 -3.31 -13.83 10.34
N TYR A 332 -4.22 -12.98 10.78
CA TYR A 332 -4.54 -11.69 10.15
C TYR A 332 -5.20 -11.87 8.77
N ALA A 333 -6.14 -12.80 8.69
CA ALA A 333 -6.69 -13.30 7.43
C ALA A 333 -7.45 -12.25 6.59
N GLY A 334 -7.87 -11.14 7.19
CA GLY A 334 -8.65 -10.12 6.50
C GLY A 334 -9.95 -10.70 5.91
N THR A 335 -10.19 -10.49 4.63
CA THR A 335 -11.32 -11.06 3.88
C THR A 335 -11.08 -12.50 3.38
N GLY A 336 -10.02 -13.15 3.88
CA GLY A 336 -9.73 -14.55 3.62
C GLY A 336 -9.08 -14.84 2.27
N THR A 337 -8.46 -13.87 1.62
CA THR A 337 -7.87 -14.09 0.28
C THR A 337 -6.78 -15.15 0.31
N ILE A 338 -5.80 -15.07 1.21
CA ILE A 338 -4.74 -16.10 1.38
C ILE A 338 -5.38 -17.40 1.84
N SER A 339 -6.32 -17.33 2.81
CA SER A 339 -7.01 -18.51 3.35
C SER A 339 -7.68 -19.36 2.29
N LEU A 340 -8.32 -18.74 1.26
CA LEU A 340 -8.96 -19.46 0.18
C LEU A 340 -7.93 -20.21 -0.70
N PHE A 341 -6.81 -19.58 -1.01
CA PHE A 341 -5.72 -20.23 -1.73
C PHE A 341 -5.17 -21.43 -0.94
N LEU A 342 -4.96 -21.28 0.36
CA LEU A 342 -4.50 -22.36 1.23
C LEU A 342 -5.51 -23.51 1.28
N ALA A 343 -6.82 -23.21 1.38
CA ALA A 343 -7.88 -24.20 1.49
C ALA A 343 -8.00 -25.10 0.25
N GLN A 344 -7.50 -24.70 -0.91
CA GLN A 344 -7.43 -25.57 -2.10
C GLN A 344 -6.52 -26.79 -1.90
N LYS A 345 -5.50 -26.66 -1.06
CA LYS A 345 -4.43 -27.66 -0.90
C LYS A 345 -4.34 -28.21 0.51
N ALA A 346 -4.92 -27.54 1.52
CA ALA A 346 -4.89 -27.94 2.90
C ALA A 346 -6.05 -28.91 3.24
N GLY A 347 -5.86 -29.74 4.24
CA GLY A 347 -6.95 -30.51 4.85
C GLY A 347 -7.99 -29.59 5.50
N TYR A 348 -7.54 -28.61 6.28
CA TYR A 348 -8.42 -27.62 6.92
C TYR A 348 -7.70 -26.31 7.22
N VAL A 349 -8.39 -25.17 7.06
CA VAL A 349 -7.85 -23.83 7.35
C VAL A 349 -8.63 -23.16 8.48
N TYR A 350 -7.92 -22.61 9.46
CA TYR A 350 -8.46 -21.68 10.46
C TYR A 350 -7.96 -20.28 10.15
N ALA A 351 -8.88 -19.38 9.77
CA ALA A 351 -8.61 -18.00 9.37
C ALA A 351 -8.95 -17.06 10.53
N PHE A 352 -7.93 -16.44 11.14
CA PHE A 352 -8.10 -15.59 12.32
C PHE A 352 -8.12 -14.11 11.90
N GLU A 353 -9.18 -13.39 12.29
CA GLU A 353 -9.33 -11.98 11.97
C GLU A 353 -10.03 -11.23 13.12
N LEU A 354 -9.52 -10.02 13.44
CA LEU A 354 -10.07 -9.17 14.50
C LEU A 354 -11.36 -8.46 14.07
N VAL A 355 -11.42 -8.04 12.80
CA VAL A 355 -12.48 -7.18 12.28
C VAL A 355 -13.67 -8.02 11.80
N GLU A 356 -14.78 -7.98 12.52
CA GLU A 356 -15.97 -8.78 12.23
C GLU A 356 -16.54 -8.57 10.81
N SER A 357 -16.45 -7.35 10.25
CA SER A 357 -16.90 -7.12 8.87
C SER A 357 -16.03 -7.87 7.86
N ALA A 358 -14.72 -7.93 8.06
CA ALA A 358 -13.80 -8.70 7.22
C ALA A 358 -14.08 -10.22 7.34
N VAL A 359 -14.38 -10.70 8.55
CA VAL A 359 -14.82 -12.10 8.77
C VAL A 359 -16.08 -12.42 7.99
N ARG A 360 -17.10 -11.53 8.01
CA ARG A 360 -18.32 -11.72 7.22
C ARG A 360 -18.05 -11.77 5.72
N ASP A 361 -17.20 -10.87 5.23
CA ASP A 361 -16.80 -10.84 3.82
C ASP A 361 -16.04 -12.14 3.46
N GLY A 362 -15.14 -12.61 4.33
CA GLY A 362 -14.39 -13.86 4.16
C GLY A 362 -15.30 -15.09 4.09
N ILE A 363 -16.29 -15.20 4.96
CA ILE A 363 -17.31 -16.28 4.93
C ILE A 363 -18.08 -16.21 3.60
N GLY A 364 -18.48 -15.01 3.17
CA GLY A 364 -19.14 -14.78 1.89
C GLY A 364 -18.30 -15.24 0.70
N ASN A 365 -17.01 -14.88 0.70
CA ASN A 365 -16.04 -15.27 -0.32
C ASN A 365 -15.84 -16.80 -0.35
N ALA A 366 -15.67 -17.44 0.79
CA ALA A 366 -15.56 -18.91 0.88
C ALA A 366 -16.78 -19.61 0.28
N LYS A 367 -17.99 -19.18 0.68
CA LYS A 367 -19.25 -19.70 0.15
C LYS A 367 -19.37 -19.50 -1.36
N ARG A 368 -19.04 -18.31 -1.88
CA ARG A 368 -19.08 -17.96 -3.32
C ARG A 368 -18.19 -18.90 -4.14
N ASN A 369 -17.05 -19.28 -3.60
CA ASN A 369 -16.07 -20.13 -4.26
C ASN A 369 -16.19 -21.63 -3.91
N GLY A 370 -17.24 -22.03 -3.19
CA GLY A 370 -17.50 -23.43 -2.85
C GLY A 370 -16.51 -24.04 -1.86
N ILE A 371 -15.71 -23.24 -1.15
CA ILE A 371 -14.73 -23.68 -0.15
C ILE A 371 -15.46 -24.06 1.15
N LYS A 372 -15.27 -25.31 1.61
CA LYS A 372 -15.95 -25.86 2.78
C LYS A 372 -15.00 -26.20 3.94
N ASN A 373 -13.72 -26.37 3.67
CA ASN A 373 -12.67 -26.75 4.62
C ASN A 373 -11.99 -25.52 5.25
N ILE A 374 -12.77 -24.51 5.58
CA ILE A 374 -12.28 -23.25 6.20
C ILE A 374 -13.21 -22.84 7.34
N LYS A 375 -12.63 -22.34 8.43
CA LYS A 375 -13.35 -21.73 9.54
C LYS A 375 -12.75 -20.37 9.87
N PHE A 376 -13.56 -19.31 9.77
CA PHE A 376 -13.18 -17.99 10.23
C PHE A 376 -13.37 -17.88 11.75
N VAL A 377 -12.37 -17.35 12.43
CA VAL A 377 -12.31 -17.17 13.89
C VAL A 377 -12.17 -15.68 14.18
N ALA A 378 -13.29 -15.05 14.57
CA ALA A 378 -13.33 -13.63 14.90
C ALA A 378 -12.73 -13.32 16.27
N GLY A 379 -12.11 -12.15 16.45
CA GLY A 379 -11.72 -11.60 17.73
C GLY A 379 -10.21 -11.54 17.96
N ASP A 380 -9.83 -11.27 19.23
CA ASP A 380 -8.42 -11.09 19.60
C ASP A 380 -7.58 -12.33 19.29
N LEU A 381 -6.49 -12.11 18.56
CA LEU A 381 -5.64 -13.19 18.09
C LEU A 381 -4.98 -13.97 19.23
N LEU A 382 -4.45 -13.28 20.25
CA LEU A 382 -3.75 -13.94 21.37
C LEU A 382 -4.70 -14.83 22.16
N TYR A 383 -5.93 -14.35 22.39
CA TYR A 383 -6.96 -15.15 23.04
C TYR A 383 -7.29 -16.41 22.22
N ASN A 384 -7.57 -16.23 20.94
CA ASN A 384 -7.95 -17.33 20.05
C ASN A 384 -6.84 -18.38 19.90
N LEU A 385 -5.56 -17.96 19.79
CA LEU A 385 -4.41 -18.87 19.69
C LEU A 385 -4.22 -19.77 20.93
N THR A 386 -4.62 -19.28 22.10
CA THR A 386 -4.50 -20.05 23.35
C THR A 386 -5.68 -20.97 23.64
N THR A 387 -6.84 -20.69 23.05
CA THR A 387 -8.10 -21.42 23.31
C THR A 387 -8.41 -22.51 22.28
N LEU A 388 -7.82 -22.43 21.07
CA LEU A 388 -8.06 -23.43 20.04
C LEU A 388 -7.29 -24.72 20.32
N GLU A 389 -8.02 -25.84 20.47
CA GLU A 389 -7.41 -27.13 20.76
C GLU A 389 -6.62 -27.72 19.58
N LYS A 390 -7.12 -27.52 18.35
CA LYS A 390 -6.48 -28.05 17.14
C LYS A 390 -5.20 -27.30 16.84
N LYS A 391 -4.08 -28.00 16.89
CA LYS A 391 -2.74 -27.41 16.59
C LYS A 391 -2.50 -27.34 15.08
N PRO A 392 -1.75 -26.33 14.60
CA PRO A 392 -1.42 -26.19 13.19
C PRO A 392 -0.17 -27.00 12.81
N ASP A 393 -0.19 -27.57 11.61
CA ASP A 393 1.01 -28.10 10.94
C ASP A 393 1.78 -26.96 10.28
N LEU A 394 1.05 -26.00 9.70
CA LEU A 394 1.56 -24.79 9.04
C LEU A 394 0.86 -23.55 9.61
N ILE A 395 1.64 -22.47 9.79
CA ILE A 395 1.11 -21.14 10.11
C ILE A 395 1.47 -20.17 8.99
N VAL A 396 0.50 -19.41 8.49
CA VAL A 396 0.70 -18.26 7.61
C VAL A 396 0.38 -17.00 8.38
N VAL A 397 1.20 -15.96 8.23
CA VAL A 397 0.96 -14.65 8.87
C VAL A 397 1.09 -13.53 7.84
N ASP A 398 0.13 -12.60 7.82
CA ASP A 398 0.15 -11.36 7.01
C ASP A 398 -0.19 -10.15 7.91
N PRO A 399 0.70 -9.77 8.84
CA PRO A 399 0.43 -8.73 9.82
C PRO A 399 0.40 -7.33 9.19
N PRO A 400 -0.17 -6.33 9.89
CA PRO A 400 -0.13 -4.94 9.45
C PRO A 400 1.30 -4.40 9.38
N ARG A 401 1.48 -3.19 8.81
CA ARG A 401 2.79 -2.53 8.63
C ARG A 401 3.66 -2.41 9.90
N SER A 402 3.04 -2.45 11.06
CA SER A 402 3.75 -2.45 12.36
C SER A 402 4.40 -3.80 12.71
N GLY A 403 4.15 -4.84 11.93
CA GLY A 403 4.53 -6.21 12.23
C GLY A 403 3.63 -6.87 13.28
N MET A 404 4.01 -8.04 13.74
CA MET A 404 3.30 -8.76 14.80
C MET A 404 3.53 -8.13 16.17
N HIS A 405 2.56 -8.32 17.06
CA HIS A 405 2.78 -8.01 18.47
C HIS A 405 3.82 -8.98 19.07
N PRO A 406 4.77 -8.52 19.93
CA PRO A 406 5.84 -9.38 20.47
C PRO A 406 5.33 -10.65 21.17
N LYS A 407 4.17 -10.60 21.83
CA LYS A 407 3.55 -11.78 22.44
C LYS A 407 3.11 -12.83 21.41
N VAL A 408 2.65 -12.39 20.21
CA VAL A 408 2.32 -13.31 19.11
C VAL A 408 3.60 -13.96 18.58
N CYS A 409 4.66 -13.18 18.31
CA CYS A 409 5.95 -13.73 17.89
C CYS A 409 6.48 -14.78 18.89
N LYS A 410 6.39 -14.48 20.19
CA LYS A 410 6.81 -15.40 21.26
C LYS A 410 5.93 -16.66 21.30
N PHE A 411 4.62 -16.54 21.14
CA PHE A 411 3.73 -17.69 21.05
C PHE A 411 4.11 -18.57 19.86
N LEU A 412 4.31 -17.97 18.68
CA LEU A 412 4.69 -18.69 17.47
C LEU A 412 6.07 -19.37 17.62
N SER A 413 7.03 -18.74 18.26
CA SER A 413 8.35 -19.35 18.50
C SER A 413 8.28 -20.61 19.37
N THR A 414 7.28 -20.71 20.23
CA THR A 414 7.05 -21.91 21.07
C THR A 414 6.02 -22.88 20.48
N SER A 415 5.44 -22.56 19.33
CA SER A 415 4.48 -23.45 18.66
C SER A 415 5.17 -24.70 18.12
N ASN A 416 4.39 -25.78 17.96
CA ASN A 416 4.88 -27.03 17.37
C ASN A 416 4.69 -27.10 15.85
N SER A 417 4.29 -25.98 15.21
CA SER A 417 4.15 -25.91 13.76
C SER A 417 5.49 -26.20 13.08
N GLN A 418 5.47 -27.03 12.04
CA GLN A 418 6.68 -27.40 11.30
C GLN A 418 7.19 -26.27 10.41
N LYS A 419 6.27 -25.37 9.99
CA LYS A 419 6.58 -24.31 9.04
C LYS A 419 5.80 -23.05 9.38
N ILE A 420 6.42 -21.88 9.16
CA ILE A 420 5.77 -20.57 9.21
C ILE A 420 6.05 -19.87 7.87
N ILE A 421 5.02 -19.37 7.22
CA ILE A 421 5.13 -18.48 6.06
C ILE A 421 4.77 -17.08 6.51
N TYR A 422 5.73 -16.16 6.39
CA TYR A 422 5.56 -14.76 6.83
C TYR A 422 5.45 -13.86 5.60
N VAL A 423 4.27 -13.30 5.37
CA VAL A 423 4.02 -12.24 4.38
C VAL A 423 4.20 -10.87 5.03
N SER A 424 4.85 -9.93 4.37
CA SER A 424 5.09 -8.60 4.96
C SER A 424 5.22 -7.50 3.92
N CYS A 425 4.52 -6.39 4.16
CA CYS A 425 4.67 -5.14 3.41
C CYS A 425 5.77 -4.21 3.98
N ASN A 426 6.52 -4.66 5.00
CA ASN A 426 7.56 -3.85 5.64
C ASN A 426 8.75 -4.73 6.08
N PRO A 427 9.87 -4.72 5.33
CA PRO A 427 11.02 -5.56 5.62
C PRO A 427 11.68 -5.28 6.98
N THR A 428 11.53 -4.05 7.53
CA THR A 428 12.14 -3.70 8.81
C THR A 428 11.39 -4.32 10.00
N THR A 429 10.06 -4.34 9.95
CA THR A 429 9.24 -5.01 10.98
C THR A 429 9.29 -6.52 10.84
N MET A 430 9.34 -7.05 9.62
CA MET A 430 9.59 -8.47 9.38
C MET A 430 10.93 -8.90 10.00
N ALA A 431 12.00 -8.15 9.77
CA ALA A 431 13.33 -8.46 10.34
C ALA A 431 13.30 -8.50 11.86
N ARG A 432 12.65 -7.53 12.52
CA ARG A 432 12.46 -7.53 13.98
C ARG A 432 11.71 -8.77 14.46
N ASP A 433 10.66 -9.17 13.76
CA ASP A 433 9.86 -10.33 14.17
C ASP A 433 10.62 -11.65 13.91
N LEU A 434 11.39 -11.71 12.82
CA LEU A 434 12.27 -12.84 12.51
C LEU A 434 13.36 -13.04 13.57
N GLU A 435 13.92 -11.97 14.15
CA GLU A 435 14.87 -12.06 15.26
C GLU A 435 14.32 -12.92 16.41
N ILE A 436 13.04 -12.75 16.75
CA ILE A 436 12.37 -13.55 17.79
C ILE A 436 12.11 -14.98 17.30
N LEU A 437 11.58 -15.14 16.08
CA LEU A 437 11.20 -16.44 15.54
C LEU A 437 12.41 -17.37 15.32
N THR A 438 13.57 -16.79 14.99
CA THR A 438 14.80 -17.58 14.76
C THR A 438 15.36 -18.23 16.00
N SER A 439 14.82 -17.99 17.20
CA SER A 439 15.09 -18.84 18.37
C SER A 439 14.70 -20.31 18.13
N SER A 440 13.67 -20.57 17.34
CA SER A 440 13.10 -21.92 17.12
C SER A 440 12.93 -22.30 15.64
N TYR A 441 13.13 -21.36 14.72
CA TYR A 441 12.97 -21.58 13.28
C TYR A 441 14.23 -21.16 12.52
N ILE A 442 14.43 -21.74 11.35
CA ILE A 442 15.44 -21.34 10.37
C ILE A 442 14.70 -20.65 9.22
N VAL A 443 15.12 -19.43 8.87
CA VAL A 443 14.68 -18.78 7.64
C VAL A 443 15.37 -19.46 6.47
N ARG A 444 14.63 -20.12 5.58
CA ARG A 444 15.16 -20.80 4.40
C ARG A 444 15.50 -19.83 3.31
N GLU A 445 14.52 -19.03 2.92
CA GLU A 445 14.62 -18.04 1.86
C GLU A 445 13.57 -16.96 2.02
N ILE A 446 13.75 -15.86 1.31
CA ILE A 446 12.80 -14.75 1.26
C ILE A 446 12.58 -14.36 -0.20
N GLN A 447 11.30 -14.32 -0.63
CA GLN A 447 10.89 -13.88 -1.95
C GLN A 447 10.28 -12.48 -1.88
N PRO A 448 10.99 -11.44 -2.34
CA PRO A 448 10.40 -10.12 -2.55
C PRO A 448 9.44 -10.11 -3.75
N VAL A 449 8.33 -9.38 -3.65
CA VAL A 449 7.33 -9.23 -4.71
C VAL A 449 7.04 -7.75 -4.92
N ASP A 450 7.17 -7.26 -6.16
CA ASP A 450 6.86 -5.87 -6.46
C ASP A 450 5.36 -5.66 -6.69
N MET A 451 4.63 -5.45 -5.60
CA MET A 451 3.21 -5.08 -5.62
C MET A 451 2.95 -3.65 -6.12
N PHE A 452 3.95 -2.77 -6.00
CA PHE A 452 3.78 -1.32 -6.21
C PHE A 452 4.92 -0.73 -7.05
N PRO A 453 4.97 -0.98 -8.38
CA PRO A 453 5.91 -0.32 -9.28
C PRO A 453 5.97 1.19 -9.08
N HIS A 454 7.13 1.80 -9.28
CA HIS A 454 7.42 3.23 -9.11
C HIS A 454 7.33 3.76 -7.67
N THR A 455 7.20 2.86 -6.68
CA THR A 455 7.20 3.21 -5.26
C THR A 455 8.27 2.41 -4.50
N TYR A 456 8.62 2.87 -3.30
CA TYR A 456 9.51 2.13 -2.40
C TYR A 456 8.84 0.96 -1.68
N HIS A 457 7.52 0.82 -1.81
CA HIS A 457 6.78 -0.26 -1.17
C HIS A 457 7.16 -1.60 -1.79
N ILE A 458 7.30 -2.59 -0.93
CA ILE A 458 7.64 -3.96 -1.30
C ILE A 458 6.87 -4.92 -0.41
N GLU A 459 6.40 -6.01 -1.00
CA GLU A 459 5.94 -7.18 -0.26
C GLU A 459 7.04 -8.24 -0.25
N SER A 460 7.08 -9.06 0.78
CA SER A 460 8.04 -10.14 0.90
C SER A 460 7.39 -11.35 1.55
N VAL A 461 7.72 -12.53 1.07
CA VAL A 461 7.29 -13.82 1.63
C VAL A 461 8.52 -14.53 2.17
N ALA A 462 8.58 -14.77 3.47
CA ALA A 462 9.65 -15.54 4.10
C ALA A 462 9.16 -16.95 4.45
N CYS A 463 9.97 -17.96 4.10
CA CYS A 463 9.76 -19.35 4.45
C CYS A 463 10.60 -19.71 5.67
N LEU A 464 9.97 -20.10 6.77
CA LEU A 464 10.61 -20.54 8.00
C LEU A 464 10.29 -22.01 8.26
N VAL A 465 11.30 -22.79 8.63
CA VAL A 465 11.12 -24.20 9.03
C VAL A 465 11.61 -24.41 10.46
N LYS A 466 10.93 -25.28 11.19
CA LYS A 466 11.26 -25.61 12.58
C LYS A 466 12.69 -26.14 12.66
N LYS A 467 13.46 -25.73 13.66
CA LYS A 467 14.75 -26.34 14.02
C LYS A 467 14.49 -27.76 14.55
N THR A 468 15.24 -28.72 14.03
CA THR A 468 15.28 -30.10 14.56
C THR A 468 16.00 -30.16 15.88
#